data_1ad272768fd15c6f1d3e820a4be72bd4
#
_entry.id   1ad272768fd15c6f1d3e820a4be72bd4
#
_cell.length_a   1.000
_cell.length_b   1.000
_cell.length_c   1.000
_cell.angle_alpha   90.00
_cell.angle_beta   90.00
_cell.angle_gamma   90.00
#
_symmetry.space_group_name_H-M   'P 1'
#
loop_
_entity.id
_entity.type
_entity.pdbx_description
1 polymer ?
#
loop_
_entity_poly.entity_id
_entity_poly.type
_entity_poly.pdbx_seq_one_letter_code
_entity_poly.pdbx_strand_id
1 'polypeptide(L)'
;RTIGLFRTKARNVMKLSRLLAEKFGGEVPSSRAALQSLPGVGRKTANVVLNMWFHYPAQAVDTHVFRIGNRTGIAPGKTVAAVETALEDHVPAEFALHAHHWLILHGRYTCVARKPKCPACLIRDLCPYKDKTP
;
A
#
# COMPACT_ATOMS: atom_id res chain seq x y z
N ARG A 1 0.80 -24.37 -5.60
CA ARG A 1 0.50 -23.80 -6.95
C ARG A 1 -0.67 -22.81 -6.95
N THR A 2 -1.16 -22.41 -5.79
CA THR A 2 -2.30 -21.49 -5.63
C THR A 2 -1.92 -20.00 -5.75
N ILE A 3 -0.61 -19.68 -5.75
CA ILE A 3 -0.10 -18.32 -5.83
C ILE A 3 0.28 -18.00 -7.28
N GLY A 4 -0.28 -16.93 -7.86
CA GLY A 4 0.10 -16.45 -9.18
C GLY A 4 1.59 -16.09 -9.25
N LEU A 5 2.25 -16.37 -10.40
CA LEU A 5 3.67 -16.13 -10.64
C LEU A 5 4.62 -16.84 -9.64
N PHE A 6 4.21 -17.98 -9.09
CA PHE A 6 4.94 -18.66 -8.02
C PHE A 6 6.41 -18.96 -8.36
N ARG A 7 6.71 -19.34 -9.61
CA ARG A 7 8.11 -19.62 -10.05
C ARG A 7 8.99 -18.38 -9.97
N THR A 8 8.48 -17.24 -10.43
CA THR A 8 9.19 -15.96 -10.36
C THR A 8 9.36 -15.50 -8.92
N LYS A 9 8.30 -15.64 -8.09
CA LYS A 9 8.36 -15.32 -6.67
C LYS A 9 9.40 -16.18 -5.95
N ALA A 10 9.41 -17.48 -6.18
CA ALA A 10 10.39 -18.38 -5.58
C ALA A 10 11.83 -18.00 -5.95
N ARG A 11 12.10 -17.74 -7.23
CA ARG A 11 13.43 -17.27 -7.69
C ARG A 11 13.82 -15.94 -7.03
N ASN A 12 12.88 -15.00 -6.93
CA ASN A 12 13.14 -13.71 -6.29
C ASN A 12 13.44 -13.86 -4.80
N VAL A 13 12.69 -14.70 -4.07
CA VAL A 13 12.96 -14.98 -2.66
C VAL A 13 14.36 -15.57 -2.47
N MET A 14 14.74 -16.57 -3.25
CA MET A 14 16.08 -17.15 -3.16
C MET A 14 17.20 -16.13 -3.43
N LYS A 15 17.04 -15.31 -4.48
CA LYS A 15 18.02 -14.26 -4.80
C LYS A 15 18.07 -13.17 -3.74
N LEU A 16 16.91 -12.75 -3.23
CA LEU A 16 16.78 -11.76 -2.16
C LEU A 16 17.49 -12.25 -0.89
N SER A 17 17.22 -13.49 -0.44
CA SER A 17 17.85 -14.05 0.76
C SER A 17 19.37 -14.11 0.63
N ARG A 18 19.88 -14.50 -0.55
CA ARG A 18 21.33 -14.51 -0.81
C ARG A 18 21.92 -13.10 -0.74
N LEU A 19 21.29 -12.12 -1.39
CA LEU A 19 21.75 -10.72 -1.35
C LEU A 19 21.70 -10.11 0.05
N LEU A 20 20.68 -10.45 0.86
CA LEU A 20 20.65 -10.03 2.26
C LEU A 20 21.85 -10.56 3.03
N ALA A 21 22.17 -11.85 2.89
CA ALA A 21 23.32 -12.45 3.55
C ALA A 21 24.65 -11.83 3.07
N GLU A 22 24.83 -11.66 1.76
CA GLU A 22 26.11 -11.22 1.16
C GLU A 22 26.37 -9.72 1.33
N LYS A 23 25.34 -8.87 1.18
CA LYS A 23 25.51 -7.42 1.13
C LYS A 23 25.04 -6.69 2.37
N PHE A 24 24.14 -7.29 3.14
CA PHE A 24 23.51 -6.65 4.29
C PHE A 24 23.72 -7.43 5.60
N GLY A 25 24.65 -8.39 5.63
CA GLY A 25 24.97 -9.17 6.83
C GLY A 25 23.80 -10.00 7.37
N GLY A 26 22.82 -10.33 6.52
CA GLY A 26 21.60 -11.03 6.94
C GLY A 26 20.48 -10.11 7.42
N GLU A 27 20.75 -8.82 7.55
CA GLU A 27 19.79 -7.83 8.06
C GLU A 27 18.92 -7.25 6.94
N VAL A 28 17.69 -6.86 7.27
CA VAL A 28 16.80 -6.15 6.33
C VAL A 28 17.14 -4.66 6.34
N PRO A 29 17.51 -4.04 5.19
CA PRO A 29 17.89 -2.64 5.17
C PRO A 29 16.70 -1.71 5.45
N SER A 30 16.96 -0.60 6.14
CA SER A 30 15.94 0.38 6.56
C SER A 30 15.72 1.53 5.58
N SER A 31 16.40 1.54 4.43
CA SER A 31 16.18 2.57 3.42
C SER A 31 15.36 2.06 2.24
N ARG A 32 14.49 2.93 1.69
CA ARG A 32 13.66 2.60 0.52
C ARG A 32 14.50 2.19 -0.68
N ALA A 33 15.60 2.90 -0.94
CA ALA A 33 16.49 2.62 -2.06
C ALA A 33 17.15 1.24 -1.94
N ALA A 34 17.67 0.90 -0.74
CA ALA A 34 18.27 -0.41 -0.49
C ALA A 34 17.23 -1.55 -0.59
N LEU A 35 16.02 -1.37 -0.05
CA LEU A 35 14.93 -2.32 -0.19
C LEU A 35 14.56 -2.55 -1.65
N GLN A 36 14.44 -1.50 -2.45
CA GLN A 36 14.10 -1.61 -3.87
C GLN A 36 15.22 -2.19 -4.73
N SER A 37 16.46 -2.22 -4.26
CA SER A 37 17.56 -2.92 -4.94
C SER A 37 17.45 -4.45 -4.85
N LEU A 38 16.60 -4.96 -3.96
CA LEU A 38 16.39 -6.39 -3.75
C LEU A 38 15.43 -6.98 -4.80
N PRO A 39 15.71 -8.19 -5.33
CA PRO A 39 14.86 -8.84 -6.31
C PRO A 39 13.43 -9.05 -5.83
N GLY A 40 12.46 -8.57 -6.62
CA GLY A 40 11.04 -8.70 -6.31
C GLY A 40 10.49 -7.68 -5.32
N VAL A 41 11.32 -6.74 -4.87
CA VAL A 41 10.91 -5.64 -3.99
C VAL A 41 10.67 -4.37 -4.83
N GLY A 42 9.42 -4.09 -5.11
CA GLY A 42 8.99 -2.83 -5.70
C GLY A 42 8.69 -1.76 -4.64
N ARG A 43 8.37 -0.54 -5.07
CA ARG A 43 8.08 0.59 -4.19
C ARG A 43 7.02 0.27 -3.13
N LYS A 44 5.91 -0.36 -3.54
CA LYS A 44 4.84 -0.77 -2.63
C LYS A 44 5.35 -1.72 -1.54
N THR A 45 6.14 -2.72 -1.89
CA THR A 45 6.69 -3.68 -0.93
C THR A 45 7.70 -3.00 0.01
N ALA A 46 8.57 -2.14 -0.53
CA ALA A 46 9.49 -1.35 0.28
C ALA A 46 8.74 -0.48 1.31
N ASN A 47 7.68 0.23 0.89
CA ASN A 47 6.87 1.03 1.79
C ASN A 47 6.17 0.20 2.88
N VAL A 48 5.69 -1.01 2.55
CA VAL A 48 5.12 -1.93 3.56
C VAL A 48 6.16 -2.32 4.60
N VAL A 49 7.38 -2.69 4.16
CA VAL A 49 8.47 -3.07 5.08
C VAL A 49 8.87 -1.87 5.97
N LEU A 50 9.03 -0.70 5.37
CA LEU A 50 9.35 0.52 6.11
C LEU A 50 8.29 0.84 7.17
N ASN A 51 7.01 0.72 6.80
CA ASN A 51 5.92 1.02 7.72
C ASN A 51 5.78 -0.05 8.82
N MET A 52 5.68 -1.31 8.44
CA MET A 52 5.34 -2.40 9.38
C MET A 52 6.51 -2.82 10.27
N TRP A 53 7.74 -2.76 9.77
CA TRP A 53 8.91 -3.22 10.51
C TRP A 53 9.73 -2.07 11.10
N PHE A 54 9.94 -1.02 10.33
CA PHE A 54 10.74 0.12 10.78
C PHE A 54 9.91 1.27 11.37
N HIS A 55 8.58 1.13 11.42
CA HIS A 55 7.65 2.15 11.92
C HIS A 55 7.81 3.52 11.25
N TYR A 56 8.27 3.52 10.01
CA TYR A 56 8.34 4.72 9.19
C TYR A 56 6.96 4.96 8.53
N PRO A 57 6.40 6.18 8.59
CA PRO A 57 5.03 6.46 8.12
C PRO A 57 4.90 6.48 6.59
N ALA A 58 5.47 5.48 5.91
CA ALA A 58 5.38 5.32 4.46
C ALA A 58 3.99 4.84 4.04
N GLN A 59 3.47 5.41 2.96
CA GLN A 59 2.18 5.05 2.41
C GLN A 59 2.33 3.99 1.30
N ALA A 60 1.88 2.79 1.56
CA ALA A 60 1.98 1.68 0.60
C ALA A 60 0.73 1.61 -0.28
N VAL A 61 0.72 2.33 -1.40
CA VAL A 61 -0.43 2.41 -2.29
C VAL A 61 -0.57 1.13 -3.12
N ASP A 62 -1.63 0.39 -2.86
CA ASP A 62 -2.09 -0.74 -3.68
C ASP A 62 -3.39 -0.37 -4.43
N THR A 63 -4.01 -1.34 -5.09
CA THR A 63 -5.26 -1.13 -5.82
C THR A 63 -6.42 -0.71 -4.91
N HIS A 64 -6.43 -1.11 -3.63
CA HIS A 64 -7.44 -0.71 -2.67
C HIS A 64 -7.24 0.74 -2.26
N VAL A 65 -6.03 1.10 -1.82
CA VAL A 65 -5.67 2.46 -1.42
C VAL A 65 -5.83 3.44 -2.58
N PHE A 66 -5.35 3.08 -3.78
CA PHE A 66 -5.54 3.89 -4.98
C PHE A 66 -7.01 4.20 -5.28
N ARG A 67 -7.86 3.17 -5.20
CA ARG A 67 -9.31 3.33 -5.43
C ARG A 67 -9.96 4.22 -4.38
N ILE A 68 -9.63 4.02 -3.10
CA ILE A 68 -10.21 4.80 -2.01
C ILE A 68 -9.73 6.23 -2.06
N GLY A 69 -8.44 6.47 -2.21
CA GLY A 69 -7.89 7.81 -2.32
C GLY A 69 -8.64 8.67 -3.34
N ASN A 70 -8.91 8.07 -4.51
CA ASN A 70 -9.66 8.75 -5.57
C ASN A 70 -11.17 8.85 -5.30
N ARG A 71 -11.81 7.82 -4.75
CA ARG A 71 -13.26 7.84 -4.48
C ARG A 71 -13.64 8.78 -3.35
N THR A 72 -12.87 8.77 -2.28
CA THR A 72 -13.13 9.62 -1.11
C THR A 72 -12.58 11.03 -1.25
N GLY A 73 -11.71 11.26 -2.24
CA GLY A 73 -11.06 12.54 -2.42
C GLY A 73 -9.93 12.84 -1.42
N ILE A 74 -9.59 11.90 -0.53
CA ILE A 74 -8.51 12.10 0.46
C ILE A 74 -7.14 12.19 -0.22
N ALA A 75 -6.95 11.48 -1.32
CA ALA A 75 -5.70 11.47 -2.08
C ALA A 75 -6.00 11.25 -3.57
N PRO A 76 -6.51 12.26 -4.28
CA PRO A 76 -6.79 12.14 -5.70
C PRO A 76 -5.49 12.07 -6.50
N GLY A 77 -5.44 11.16 -7.48
CA GLY A 77 -4.27 11.04 -8.34
C GLY A 77 -4.48 10.06 -9.49
N LYS A 78 -3.90 10.37 -10.64
CA LYS A 78 -3.96 9.52 -11.84
C LYS A 78 -2.98 8.35 -11.80
N THR A 79 -1.96 8.42 -10.95
CA THR A 79 -0.92 7.40 -10.80
C THR A 79 -0.77 6.98 -9.35
N VAL A 80 -0.21 5.80 -9.11
CA VAL A 80 0.09 5.30 -7.77
C VAL A 80 1.01 6.27 -7.01
N ALA A 81 2.02 6.83 -7.70
CA ALA A 81 2.93 7.80 -7.10
C ALA A 81 2.22 9.09 -6.68
N ALA A 82 1.30 9.61 -7.52
CA ALA A 82 0.53 10.81 -7.18
C ALA A 82 -0.37 10.58 -5.95
N VAL A 83 -1.01 9.41 -5.85
CA VAL A 83 -1.82 9.05 -4.66
C VAL A 83 -0.93 8.87 -3.42
N GLU A 84 0.26 8.29 -3.57
CA GLU A 84 1.23 8.16 -2.47
C GLU A 84 1.64 9.53 -1.93
N THR A 85 2.08 10.44 -2.81
CA THR A 85 2.44 11.81 -2.42
C THR A 85 1.26 12.53 -1.77
N ALA A 86 0.07 12.46 -2.37
CA ALA A 86 -1.11 13.10 -1.80
C ALA A 86 -1.46 12.54 -0.40
N LEU A 87 -1.28 11.25 -0.14
CA LEU A 87 -1.45 10.69 1.21
C LEU A 87 -0.38 11.19 2.17
N GLU A 88 0.87 11.24 1.74
CA GLU A 88 1.98 11.76 2.56
C GLU A 88 1.76 13.23 2.95
N ASP A 89 1.18 14.03 2.05
CA ASP A 89 0.91 15.46 2.26
C ASP A 89 -0.36 15.73 3.11
N HIS A 90 -1.41 14.90 2.95
CA HIS A 90 -2.72 15.19 3.55
C HIS A 90 -3.03 14.40 4.84
N VAL A 91 -2.37 13.26 5.05
CA VAL A 91 -2.63 12.47 6.26
C VAL A 91 -1.89 13.09 7.44
N PRO A 92 -2.59 13.51 8.52
CA PRO A 92 -1.95 14.04 9.72
C PRO A 92 -0.94 13.05 10.31
N ALA A 93 0.17 13.58 10.84
CA ALA A 93 1.29 12.77 11.32
C ALA A 93 0.88 11.71 12.36
N GLU A 94 -0.08 12.03 13.21
CA GLU A 94 -0.63 11.12 14.24
C GLU A 94 -1.30 9.87 13.65
N PHE A 95 -1.81 9.94 12.40
CA PHE A 95 -2.46 8.83 11.70
C PHE A 95 -1.56 8.19 10.64
N ALA A 96 -0.45 8.83 10.26
CA ALA A 96 0.33 8.46 9.10
C ALA A 96 0.87 7.01 9.16
N LEU A 97 1.20 6.51 10.34
CA LEU A 97 1.68 5.14 10.52
C LEU A 97 0.61 4.09 10.19
N HIS A 98 -0.65 4.37 10.51
CA HIS A 98 -1.74 3.41 10.40
C HIS A 98 -2.64 3.63 9.18
N ALA A 99 -2.59 4.81 8.58
CA ALA A 99 -3.51 5.24 7.53
C ALA A 99 -3.58 4.25 6.35
N HIS A 100 -2.45 3.81 5.82
CA HIS A 100 -2.46 2.90 4.67
C HIS A 100 -3.14 1.57 5.01
N HIS A 101 -2.99 1.07 6.23
CA HIS A 101 -3.60 -0.18 6.69
C HIS A 101 -5.12 -0.03 6.82
N TRP A 102 -5.59 1.06 7.42
CA TRP A 102 -7.02 1.36 7.52
C TRP A 102 -7.67 1.53 6.14
N LEU A 103 -6.99 2.20 5.22
CA LEU A 103 -7.46 2.36 3.84
C LEU A 103 -7.53 1.02 3.11
N ILE A 104 -6.55 0.12 3.30
CA ILE A 104 -6.60 -1.24 2.75
C ILE A 104 -7.81 -2.00 3.28
N LEU A 105 -8.04 -2.00 4.60
CA LEU A 105 -9.17 -2.69 5.22
C LEU A 105 -10.50 -2.12 4.73
N HIS A 106 -10.65 -0.80 4.71
CA HIS A 106 -11.84 -0.15 4.18
C HIS A 106 -12.10 -0.52 2.72
N GLY A 107 -11.05 -0.54 1.89
CA GLY A 107 -11.14 -0.93 0.48
C GLY A 107 -11.43 -2.40 0.24
N ARG A 108 -11.01 -3.25 1.15
CA ARG A 108 -11.23 -4.70 1.05
C ARG A 108 -12.64 -5.08 1.49
N TYR A 109 -13.19 -4.45 2.50
CA TYR A 109 -14.42 -4.92 3.15
C TYR A 109 -15.63 -4.01 2.93
N THR A 110 -15.45 -2.70 2.73
CA THR A 110 -16.53 -1.72 2.58
C THR A 110 -16.55 -1.10 1.19
N CYS A 111 -15.52 -0.34 0.82
CA CYS A 111 -15.44 0.33 -0.47
C CYS A 111 -14.83 -0.60 -1.53
N VAL A 112 -15.46 -1.75 -1.75
CA VAL A 112 -15.00 -2.74 -2.74
C VAL A 112 -15.08 -2.22 -4.18
N ALA A 113 -14.37 -2.88 -5.11
CA ALA A 113 -14.25 -2.39 -6.50
C ALA A 113 -15.61 -2.38 -7.21
N ARG A 114 -16.35 -3.49 -7.11
CA ARG A 114 -17.69 -3.64 -7.69
C ARG A 114 -18.71 -3.60 -6.56
N LYS A 115 -19.78 -2.82 -6.72
CA LYS A 115 -20.87 -2.67 -5.75
C LYS A 115 -20.36 -2.35 -4.33
N PRO A 116 -19.73 -1.19 -4.11
CA PRO A 116 -19.28 -0.78 -2.79
C PRO A 116 -20.45 -0.74 -1.79
N LYS A 117 -20.20 -1.08 -0.54
CA LYS A 117 -21.25 -1.10 0.51
C LYS A 117 -21.52 0.30 1.05
N CYS A 118 -21.93 1.23 0.18
CA CYS A 118 -22.14 2.64 0.55
C CYS A 118 -23.19 2.85 1.64
N PRO A 119 -24.32 2.11 1.69
CA PRO A 119 -25.29 2.27 2.77
C PRO A 119 -24.73 1.98 4.18
N ALA A 120 -23.77 1.07 4.29
CA ALA A 120 -23.13 0.71 5.55
C ALA A 120 -21.79 1.43 5.79
N CYS A 121 -21.43 2.39 4.93
CA CYS A 121 -20.16 3.11 5.02
C CYS A 121 -20.25 4.28 5.98
N LEU A 122 -19.40 4.27 7.01
CA LEU A 122 -19.38 5.32 8.05
C LEU A 122 -19.06 6.72 7.53
N ILE A 123 -18.37 6.81 6.37
CA ILE A 123 -18.01 8.09 5.75
C ILE A 123 -18.88 8.41 4.53
N ARG A 124 -20.05 7.76 4.39
CA ARG A 124 -20.93 7.93 3.23
C ARG A 124 -21.25 9.39 2.93
N ASP A 125 -21.60 10.15 3.96
CA ASP A 125 -22.06 11.53 3.83
C ASP A 125 -20.93 12.51 3.49
N LEU A 126 -19.70 12.17 3.87
CA LEU A 126 -18.50 12.96 3.56
C LEU A 126 -17.88 12.58 2.22
N CYS A 127 -18.25 11.44 1.64
CA CYS A 127 -17.62 10.90 0.44
C CYS A 127 -18.18 11.56 -0.84
N PRO A 128 -17.34 12.17 -1.70
CA PRO A 128 -17.76 12.81 -2.93
C PRO A 128 -18.03 11.84 -4.09
N TYR A 129 -17.84 10.53 -3.89
CA TYR A 129 -18.03 9.53 -4.94
C TYR A 129 -19.45 9.57 -5.51
N LYS A 130 -19.57 9.76 -6.84
CA LYS A 130 -20.87 9.97 -7.49
C LYS A 130 -21.66 8.68 -7.67
N ASP A 131 -20.97 7.56 -7.94
CA ASP A 131 -21.63 6.27 -8.24
C ASP A 131 -21.81 5.43 -6.97
N LYS A 132 -22.30 6.05 -5.89
CA LYS A 132 -22.64 5.35 -4.66
C LYS A 132 -23.74 4.32 -4.92
N THR A 133 -23.60 3.14 -4.35
CA THR A 133 -24.70 2.17 -4.35
C THR A 133 -25.84 2.64 -3.47
N PRO A 134 -27.08 2.33 -3.82
CA PRO A 134 -28.28 2.60 -3.02
C PRO A 134 -28.23 1.85 -1.69
#